data_440b8d84226593d564708cc0eaea9a4e
#
_entry.id   440b8d84226593d564708cc0eaea9a4e
#
_cell.length_a   1.000
_cell.length_b   1.000
_cell.length_c   1.000
_cell.angle_alpha   90.00
_cell.angle_beta   90.00
_cell.angle_gamma   90.00
#
_symmetry.space_group_name_H-M   'P 1'
#
loop_
_entity.id
_entity.type
_entity.pdbx_description
1 polymer ?
#
loop_
_entity_poly.entity_id
_entity_poly.type
_entity_poly.pdbx_seq_one_letter_code
_entity_poly.pdbx_strand_id
1 'polypeptide(L)'
;MRYHFVTYSNENYDPTASYVLQFLKNQLTKFRNDAKANDYIKIEEFITSYINSLKDFFTHCKNVIERANVETKYYKLFVILNLSATLYPLIIKLEMLGLLDTKLTGENRTEFNFFDLIELIEVRIYKTRATDPKADISRLVYDIDNKAAQDIENWLVWFNNRWMSKEEFQSNLFGVMYGNRALNHIFIDYCENINQTNYTIDELKTIAGKSPNIEHTLSQTPTFAPKALGFKNKEDFVDYEHKIGNLTILEKSLNSSIQNKSAIDKIDAYGKSFFIMTKKLGSEIDTNKSFTKTELIERTNELGLYCIDRWWCDRTVAQPVTAGLQNGGDSE
;
A
#
# COMPACT_ATOMS: atom_id res chain seq x y z
N MET A 1 -16.07 9.24 -12.34
CA MET A 1 -16.97 10.24 -11.75
C MET A 1 -16.78 10.41 -10.24
N ARG A 2 -16.88 9.35 -9.38
CA ARG A 2 -16.69 9.45 -7.91
C ARG A 2 -15.30 9.98 -7.53
N TYR A 3 -14.23 9.44 -8.08
CA TYR A 3 -12.85 9.88 -7.82
C TYR A 3 -12.57 11.32 -8.29
N HIS A 4 -13.13 11.72 -9.41
CA HIS A 4 -13.08 13.11 -9.86
C HIS A 4 -13.84 14.03 -8.89
N PHE A 5 -14.98 13.61 -8.38
CA PHE A 5 -15.80 14.45 -7.50
C PHE A 5 -15.04 14.90 -6.25
N VAL A 6 -14.29 14.01 -5.60
CA VAL A 6 -13.49 14.38 -4.41
C VAL A 6 -12.33 15.33 -4.72
N THR A 7 -11.93 15.48 -5.97
CA THR A 7 -10.98 16.52 -6.41
C THR A 7 -11.66 17.84 -6.73
N TYR A 8 -12.97 17.81 -6.97
CA TYR A 8 -13.77 18.95 -7.42
C TYR A 8 -14.55 19.62 -6.28
N SER A 9 -14.99 18.85 -5.27
CA SER A 9 -15.81 19.34 -4.16
C SER A 9 -15.43 18.63 -2.85
N ASN A 10 -15.42 19.39 -1.75
CA ASN A 10 -15.19 18.88 -0.40
C ASN A 10 -16.50 18.53 0.35
N GLU A 11 -17.66 18.62 -0.29
CA GLU A 11 -18.94 18.38 0.37
C GLU A 11 -19.14 16.93 0.81
N ASN A 12 -18.48 15.98 0.14
CA ASN A 12 -18.57 14.57 0.47
C ASN A 12 -17.27 13.83 0.10
N TYR A 13 -16.63 13.23 1.09
CA TYR A 13 -15.36 12.50 0.93
C TYR A 13 -15.54 11.05 0.43
N ASP A 14 -16.75 10.50 0.46
CA ASP A 14 -17.05 9.15 -0.08
C ASP A 14 -18.38 9.15 -0.88
N PRO A 15 -18.46 9.91 -1.99
CA PRO A 15 -19.70 10.08 -2.72
C PRO A 15 -20.10 8.82 -3.47
N THR A 16 -21.42 8.56 -3.51
CA THR A 16 -21.99 7.61 -4.46
C THR A 16 -22.18 8.26 -5.84
N ALA A 17 -22.35 7.46 -6.89
CA ALA A 17 -22.66 8.00 -8.22
C ALA A 17 -23.98 8.81 -8.24
N SER A 18 -24.99 8.35 -7.50
CA SER A 18 -26.26 9.06 -7.35
C SER A 18 -26.11 10.40 -6.62
N TYR A 19 -25.25 10.45 -5.59
CA TYR A 19 -24.93 11.70 -4.90
C TYR A 19 -24.31 12.72 -5.87
N VAL A 20 -23.29 12.30 -6.62
CA VAL A 20 -22.62 13.19 -7.61
C VAL A 20 -23.63 13.73 -8.63
N LEU A 21 -24.50 12.87 -9.16
CA LEU A 21 -25.53 13.28 -10.10
C LEU A 21 -26.52 14.27 -9.47
N GLN A 22 -26.95 14.04 -8.24
CA GLN A 22 -27.86 14.95 -7.53
C GLN A 22 -27.20 16.30 -7.24
N PHE A 23 -25.94 16.30 -6.83
CA PHE A 23 -25.15 17.51 -6.64
C PHE A 23 -25.14 18.37 -7.93
N LEU A 24 -24.77 17.77 -9.06
CA LEU A 24 -24.74 18.49 -10.35
C LEU A 24 -26.12 19.04 -10.74
N LYS A 25 -27.20 18.28 -10.55
CA LYS A 25 -28.56 18.75 -10.78
C LYS A 25 -28.92 19.93 -9.89
N ASN A 26 -28.55 19.88 -8.62
CA ASN A 26 -28.81 20.97 -7.67
C ASN A 26 -28.04 22.25 -8.06
N GLN A 27 -26.79 22.15 -8.47
CA GLN A 27 -25.98 23.29 -8.93
C GLN A 27 -26.61 23.92 -10.19
N LEU A 28 -26.98 23.10 -11.17
CA LEU A 28 -27.66 23.59 -12.39
C LEU A 28 -29.00 24.26 -12.07
N THR A 29 -29.77 23.69 -11.15
CA THR A 29 -31.06 24.28 -10.73
C THR A 29 -30.85 25.62 -10.03
N LYS A 30 -29.83 25.73 -9.17
CA LYS A 30 -29.46 26.98 -8.51
C LYS A 30 -29.12 28.07 -9.54
N PHE A 31 -28.19 27.80 -10.46
CA PHE A 31 -27.82 28.77 -11.50
C PHE A 31 -29.02 29.18 -12.39
N ARG A 32 -29.90 28.21 -12.72
CA ARG A 32 -31.12 28.50 -13.48
C ARG A 32 -32.07 29.43 -12.72
N ASN A 33 -32.23 29.24 -11.41
CA ASN A 33 -33.10 30.06 -10.59
C ASN A 33 -32.52 31.47 -10.34
N ASP A 34 -31.18 31.56 -10.29
CA ASP A 34 -30.48 32.83 -10.10
C ASP A 34 -30.33 33.63 -11.43
N ALA A 35 -30.53 32.98 -12.56
CA ALA A 35 -30.42 33.64 -13.89
C ALA A 35 -31.60 34.56 -14.12
N LYS A 36 -31.31 35.82 -14.54
CA LYS A 36 -32.35 36.70 -15.12
C LYS A 36 -32.86 36.11 -16.43
N ALA A 37 -34.06 36.45 -16.85
CA ALA A 37 -34.62 35.94 -18.08
C ALA A 37 -33.61 36.04 -19.23
N ASN A 38 -33.26 34.91 -19.84
CA ASN A 38 -32.29 34.75 -20.96
C ASN A 38 -30.80 34.88 -20.62
N ASP A 39 -30.39 34.91 -19.35
CA ASP A 39 -28.97 34.90 -18.96
C ASP A 39 -28.55 33.46 -18.57
N TYR A 40 -28.04 32.69 -19.53
CA TYR A 40 -27.56 31.32 -19.33
C TYR A 40 -26.03 31.24 -19.21
N ILE A 41 -25.31 32.36 -19.19
CA ILE A 41 -23.84 32.41 -19.18
C ILE A 41 -23.25 31.61 -18.01
N LYS A 42 -23.78 31.78 -16.80
CA LYS A 42 -23.31 31.05 -15.60
C LYS A 42 -23.54 29.55 -15.69
N ILE A 43 -24.61 29.13 -16.36
CA ILE A 43 -24.90 27.70 -16.59
C ILE A 43 -23.86 27.12 -17.57
N GLU A 44 -23.61 27.86 -18.66
CA GLU A 44 -22.61 27.47 -19.67
C GLU A 44 -21.20 27.42 -19.07
N GLU A 45 -20.81 28.43 -18.31
CA GLU A 45 -19.52 28.47 -17.58
C GLU A 45 -19.37 27.30 -16.64
N PHE A 46 -20.40 27.00 -15.85
CA PHE A 46 -20.38 25.87 -14.92
C PHE A 46 -20.22 24.53 -15.67
N ILE A 47 -21.03 24.30 -16.71
CA ILE A 47 -20.97 23.06 -17.50
C ILE A 47 -19.60 22.93 -18.17
N THR A 48 -19.11 23.99 -18.79
CA THR A 48 -17.82 24.00 -19.49
C THR A 48 -16.67 23.74 -18.50
N SER A 49 -16.66 24.42 -17.36
CA SER A 49 -15.64 24.24 -16.32
C SER A 49 -15.66 22.80 -15.78
N TYR A 50 -16.83 22.25 -15.47
CA TYR A 50 -16.96 20.88 -14.96
C TYR A 50 -16.49 19.84 -15.99
N ILE A 51 -16.88 20.02 -17.27
CA ILE A 51 -16.45 19.11 -18.36
C ILE A 51 -14.94 19.17 -18.55
N ASN A 52 -14.34 20.36 -18.52
CA ASN A 52 -12.90 20.52 -18.65
C ASN A 52 -12.16 19.87 -17.48
N SER A 53 -12.59 20.09 -16.25
CA SER A 53 -11.98 19.44 -15.07
C SER A 53 -12.09 17.91 -15.14
N LEU A 54 -13.22 17.41 -15.64
CA LEU A 54 -13.42 15.98 -15.85
C LEU A 54 -12.48 15.42 -16.93
N LYS A 55 -12.35 16.13 -18.04
CA LYS A 55 -11.44 15.76 -19.14
C LYS A 55 -9.98 15.71 -18.65
N ASP A 56 -9.54 16.73 -17.92
CA ASP A 56 -8.17 16.80 -17.39
C ASP A 56 -7.91 15.66 -16.43
N PHE A 57 -8.81 15.41 -15.50
CA PHE A 57 -8.71 14.27 -14.56
C PHE A 57 -8.58 12.93 -15.29
N PHE A 58 -9.41 12.67 -16.30
CA PHE A 58 -9.35 11.40 -17.03
C PHE A 58 -8.14 11.28 -17.95
N THR A 59 -7.61 12.40 -18.46
CA THR A 59 -6.36 12.41 -19.21
C THR A 59 -5.20 11.92 -18.33
N HIS A 60 -5.06 12.46 -17.13
CA HIS A 60 -4.02 12.06 -16.19
C HIS A 60 -4.27 10.67 -15.59
N CYS A 61 -5.53 10.29 -15.38
CA CYS A 61 -5.89 8.92 -15.01
C CYS A 61 -5.40 7.91 -16.07
N LYS A 62 -5.56 8.22 -17.35
CA LYS A 62 -5.05 7.41 -18.46
C LYS A 62 -3.52 7.30 -18.39
N ASN A 63 -2.80 8.40 -18.19
CA ASN A 63 -1.34 8.40 -18.07
C ASN A 63 -0.87 7.47 -16.94
N VAL A 64 -1.48 7.56 -15.76
CA VAL A 64 -1.16 6.69 -14.62
C VAL A 64 -1.40 5.21 -14.95
N ILE A 65 -2.50 4.88 -15.64
CA ILE A 65 -2.81 3.51 -16.06
C ILE A 65 -1.79 3.01 -17.10
N GLU A 66 -1.39 3.83 -18.06
CA GLU A 66 -0.39 3.49 -19.06
C GLU A 66 0.96 3.20 -18.40
N ARG A 67 1.38 4.03 -17.43
CA ARG A 67 2.57 3.78 -16.61
C ARG A 67 2.47 2.47 -15.83
N ALA A 68 1.31 2.16 -15.26
CA ALA A 68 1.09 0.90 -14.55
C ALA A 68 1.24 -0.35 -15.44
N ASN A 69 1.13 -0.22 -16.76
CA ASN A 69 1.31 -1.33 -17.69
C ASN A 69 2.76 -1.55 -18.15
N VAL A 70 3.64 -0.55 -17.98
CA VAL A 70 5.01 -0.57 -18.54
C VAL A 70 6.12 -0.30 -17.51
N GLU A 71 5.80 0.33 -16.38
CA GLU A 71 6.77 0.63 -15.32
C GLU A 71 6.60 -0.34 -14.14
N THR A 72 7.67 -1.01 -13.74
CA THR A 72 7.64 -2.06 -12.70
C THR A 72 7.15 -1.55 -11.36
N LYS A 73 7.59 -0.35 -10.91
CA LYS A 73 7.14 0.23 -9.64
C LYS A 73 5.64 0.52 -9.63
N TYR A 74 5.08 1.03 -10.74
CA TYR A 74 3.65 1.28 -10.89
C TYR A 74 2.87 -0.04 -10.93
N TYR A 75 3.35 -1.03 -11.69
CA TYR A 75 2.72 -2.35 -11.72
C TYR A 75 2.68 -3.00 -10.33
N LYS A 76 3.78 -2.94 -9.58
CA LYS A 76 3.83 -3.45 -8.19
C LYS A 76 2.79 -2.77 -7.31
N LEU A 77 2.69 -1.43 -7.35
CA LEU A 77 1.73 -0.69 -6.54
C LEU A 77 0.27 -1.01 -6.92
N PHE A 78 -0.05 -0.96 -8.21
CA PHE A 78 -1.44 -1.09 -8.67
C PHE A 78 -1.93 -2.53 -8.72
N VAL A 79 -1.10 -3.48 -9.14
CA VAL A 79 -1.49 -4.87 -9.40
C VAL A 79 -1.09 -5.81 -8.26
N ILE A 80 0.18 -5.77 -7.83
CA ILE A 80 0.67 -6.69 -6.79
C ILE A 80 0.16 -6.28 -5.41
N LEU A 81 0.34 -5.02 -5.04
CA LEU A 81 -0.12 -4.47 -3.75
C LEU A 81 -1.62 -4.17 -3.77
N ASN A 82 -2.20 -3.99 -4.96
CA ASN A 82 -3.62 -3.64 -5.17
C ASN A 82 -3.98 -2.34 -4.47
N LEU A 83 -3.50 -1.22 -5.01
CA LEU A 83 -3.66 0.12 -4.46
C LEU A 83 -5.08 0.39 -3.96
N SER A 84 -5.21 0.91 -2.76
CA SER A 84 -6.49 1.24 -2.14
C SER A 84 -7.21 2.34 -2.89
N ALA A 85 -8.51 2.15 -3.09
CA ALA A 85 -9.36 3.03 -3.91
C ALA A 85 -9.32 4.50 -3.48
N THR A 86 -9.14 4.75 -2.20
CA THR A 86 -9.04 6.09 -1.59
C THR A 86 -7.82 6.87 -2.09
N LEU A 87 -6.74 6.19 -2.50
CA LEU A 87 -5.52 6.85 -2.98
C LEU A 87 -5.54 7.17 -4.48
N TYR A 88 -6.50 6.65 -5.26
CA TYR A 88 -6.59 6.98 -6.70
C TYR A 88 -6.75 8.49 -6.98
N PRO A 89 -7.63 9.24 -6.29
CA PRO A 89 -7.71 10.69 -6.50
C PRO A 89 -6.40 11.40 -6.18
N LEU A 90 -5.69 10.99 -5.12
CA LEU A 90 -4.42 11.58 -4.73
C LEU A 90 -3.34 11.35 -5.80
N ILE A 91 -3.15 10.11 -6.26
CA ILE A 91 -2.12 9.81 -7.26
C ILE A 91 -2.39 10.52 -8.59
N ILE A 92 -3.68 10.63 -9.00
CA ILE A 92 -4.05 11.35 -10.22
C ILE A 92 -3.79 12.86 -10.06
N LYS A 93 -4.10 13.44 -8.90
CA LYS A 93 -3.82 14.87 -8.64
C LYS A 93 -2.32 15.15 -8.60
N LEU A 94 -1.51 14.29 -8.00
CA LEU A 94 -0.05 14.44 -8.03
C LEU A 94 0.51 14.31 -9.46
N GLU A 95 -0.08 13.45 -10.29
CA GLU A 95 0.25 13.38 -11.73
C GLU A 95 -0.12 14.68 -12.46
N MET A 96 -1.32 15.23 -12.20
CA MET A 96 -1.76 16.51 -12.79
C MET A 96 -0.81 17.67 -12.43
N LEU A 97 -0.25 17.64 -11.23
CA LEU A 97 0.72 18.63 -10.74
C LEU A 97 2.17 18.36 -11.19
N GLY A 98 2.43 17.24 -11.88
CA GLY A 98 3.77 16.81 -12.27
C GLY A 98 4.67 16.42 -11.08
N LEU A 99 4.08 16.06 -9.95
CA LEU A 99 4.83 15.81 -8.70
C LEU A 99 5.19 14.34 -8.47
N LEU A 100 4.55 13.37 -9.15
CA LEU A 100 4.77 11.95 -8.83
C LEU A 100 6.24 11.52 -8.84
N ASP A 101 7.02 12.01 -9.80
CA ASP A 101 8.44 11.69 -9.92
C ASP A 101 9.35 12.76 -9.29
N THR A 102 8.77 13.80 -8.68
CA THR A 102 9.53 14.85 -7.98
C THR A 102 10.11 14.27 -6.70
N LYS A 103 11.42 14.43 -6.54
CA LYS A 103 12.14 13.98 -5.34
C LYS A 103 11.68 14.72 -4.10
N LEU A 104 11.65 13.99 -2.99
CA LEU A 104 11.38 14.59 -1.69
C LEU A 104 12.59 15.43 -1.24
N THR A 105 12.32 16.48 -0.49
CA THR A 105 13.34 17.46 -0.11
C THR A 105 13.94 17.24 1.28
N GLY A 106 13.50 16.21 2.00
CA GLY A 106 13.96 15.92 3.34
C GLY A 106 15.31 15.24 3.44
N GLU A 107 16.02 15.58 4.50
CA GLU A 107 17.43 15.23 4.70
C GLU A 107 17.73 13.72 4.63
N ASN A 108 16.79 12.85 5.02
CA ASN A 108 17.08 11.42 5.18
C ASN A 108 16.51 10.53 4.07
N ARG A 109 15.82 11.09 3.06
CA ARG A 109 15.16 10.31 2.00
C ARG A 109 15.18 11.02 0.64
N THR A 110 16.32 11.61 0.27
CA THR A 110 16.50 12.32 -1.01
C THR A 110 16.37 11.41 -2.23
N GLU A 111 16.49 10.09 -2.05
CA GLU A 111 16.27 9.09 -3.11
C GLU A 111 14.78 8.86 -3.42
N PHE A 112 13.88 9.14 -2.47
CA PHE A 112 12.45 8.93 -2.60
C PHE A 112 11.79 10.08 -3.37
N ASN A 113 10.66 9.78 -4.01
CA ASN A 113 9.78 10.74 -4.64
C ASN A 113 8.35 10.62 -4.07
N PHE A 114 7.41 11.41 -4.59
CA PHE A 114 6.01 11.37 -4.13
C PHE A 114 5.33 10.03 -4.39
N PHE A 115 5.70 9.34 -5.46
CA PHE A 115 5.17 8.01 -5.73
C PHE A 115 5.59 7.00 -4.66
N ASP A 116 6.86 7.03 -4.26
CA ASP A 116 7.39 6.16 -3.20
C ASP A 116 6.72 6.45 -1.85
N LEU A 117 6.37 7.71 -1.60
CA LEU A 117 5.63 8.10 -0.39
C LEU A 117 4.18 7.56 -0.39
N ILE A 118 3.53 7.49 -1.56
CA ILE A 118 2.23 6.83 -1.69
C ILE A 118 2.35 5.32 -1.44
N GLU A 119 3.36 4.66 -2.00
CA GLU A 119 3.63 3.24 -1.74
C GLU A 119 3.83 2.98 -0.23
N LEU A 120 4.62 3.82 0.42
CA LEU A 120 4.88 3.75 1.86
C LEU A 120 3.57 3.87 2.67
N ILE A 121 2.73 4.85 2.35
CA ILE A 121 1.41 5.04 2.97
C ILE A 121 0.52 3.81 2.75
N GLU A 122 0.49 3.28 1.53
CA GLU A 122 -0.31 2.10 1.20
C GLU A 122 0.13 0.87 2.01
N VAL A 123 1.43 0.57 2.03
CA VAL A 123 1.98 -0.58 2.77
C VAL A 123 1.70 -0.46 4.26
N ARG A 124 1.93 0.71 4.85
CA ARG A 124 1.83 0.91 6.31
C ARG A 124 0.40 1.03 6.79
N ILE A 125 -0.36 1.98 6.23
CA ILE A 125 -1.68 2.35 6.75
C ILE A 125 -2.75 1.43 6.21
N TYR A 126 -2.85 1.31 4.88
CA TYR A 126 -3.97 0.59 4.26
C TYR A 126 -3.81 -0.93 4.31
N LYS A 127 -2.60 -1.44 4.22
CA LYS A 127 -2.36 -2.90 4.22
C LYS A 127 -1.97 -3.43 5.59
N THR A 128 -1.01 -2.80 6.28
CA THR A 128 -0.50 -3.34 7.56
C THR A 128 -1.39 -2.96 8.72
N ARG A 129 -1.77 -1.69 8.88
CA ARG A 129 -2.76 -1.29 9.89
C ARG A 129 -4.18 -1.69 9.49
N ALA A 130 -4.43 -1.89 8.19
CA ALA A 130 -5.74 -2.21 7.63
C ALA A 130 -6.82 -1.14 7.93
N THR A 131 -6.44 0.14 7.88
CA THR A 131 -7.31 1.31 8.13
C THR A 131 -7.40 2.16 6.86
N ASP A 132 -8.58 2.75 6.61
CA ASP A 132 -8.84 3.61 5.45
C ASP A 132 -9.29 5.01 5.89
N PRO A 133 -8.36 5.96 6.11
CA PRO A 133 -8.66 7.33 6.55
C PRO A 133 -9.11 8.23 5.38
N LYS A 134 -10.25 7.91 4.78
CA LYS A 134 -10.82 8.56 3.58
C LYS A 134 -10.96 10.07 3.72
N ALA A 135 -11.45 10.55 4.87
CA ALA A 135 -11.75 11.96 5.08
C ALA A 135 -10.47 12.83 5.00
N ASP A 136 -9.37 12.36 5.58
CA ASP A 136 -8.11 13.10 5.59
C ASP A 136 -7.51 13.19 4.17
N ILE A 137 -7.47 12.07 3.45
CA ILE A 137 -6.98 12.04 2.04
C ILE A 137 -7.86 12.89 1.14
N SER A 138 -9.17 12.79 1.25
CA SER A 138 -10.10 13.58 0.43
C SER A 138 -9.93 15.08 0.63
N ARG A 139 -9.72 15.51 1.88
CA ARG A 139 -9.45 16.92 2.21
C ARG A 139 -8.14 17.40 1.57
N LEU A 140 -7.05 16.62 1.67
CA LEU A 140 -5.80 16.96 1.00
C LEU A 140 -6.01 17.11 -0.50
N VAL A 141 -6.65 16.12 -1.13
CA VAL A 141 -6.88 16.09 -2.59
C VAL A 141 -7.66 17.30 -3.07
N TYR A 142 -8.64 17.77 -2.30
CA TYR A 142 -9.40 18.98 -2.63
C TYR A 142 -8.55 20.26 -2.52
N ASP A 143 -7.71 20.35 -1.50
CA ASP A 143 -6.91 21.56 -1.22
C ASP A 143 -5.55 21.58 -1.93
N ILE A 144 -5.16 20.50 -2.59
CA ILE A 144 -3.78 20.26 -3.08
C ILE A 144 -3.32 21.29 -4.11
N ASP A 145 -4.22 21.79 -4.97
CA ASP A 145 -3.89 22.76 -6.02
C ASP A 145 -3.36 24.10 -5.47
N ASN A 146 -3.65 24.39 -4.20
CA ASN A 146 -3.25 25.63 -3.53
C ASN A 146 -1.98 25.45 -2.65
N LYS A 147 -1.32 24.28 -2.72
CA LYS A 147 -0.18 23.96 -1.86
C LYS A 147 1.13 23.90 -2.64
N ALA A 148 2.21 24.36 -2.00
CA ALA A 148 3.54 24.10 -2.52
C ALA A 148 3.89 22.60 -2.38
N ALA A 149 4.77 22.08 -3.24
CA ALA A 149 5.21 20.68 -3.19
C ALA A 149 5.73 20.28 -1.80
N GLN A 150 6.49 21.17 -1.14
CA GLN A 150 6.99 20.96 0.22
C GLN A 150 5.87 20.81 1.26
N ASP A 151 4.77 21.55 1.13
CA ASP A 151 3.64 21.46 2.05
C ASP A 151 2.88 20.15 1.88
N ILE A 152 2.75 19.69 0.62
CA ILE A 152 2.14 18.39 0.29
C ILE A 152 3.00 17.26 0.87
N GLU A 153 4.31 17.32 0.65
CA GLU A 153 5.26 16.36 1.21
C GLU A 153 5.16 16.30 2.74
N ASN A 154 5.24 17.46 3.41
CA ASN A 154 5.15 17.56 4.86
C ASN A 154 3.82 16.97 5.37
N TRP A 155 2.72 17.25 4.69
CA TRP A 155 1.41 16.73 5.06
C TRP A 155 1.35 15.20 4.92
N LEU A 156 1.86 14.63 3.81
CA LEU A 156 1.86 13.18 3.59
C LEU A 156 2.75 12.45 4.60
N VAL A 157 3.90 13.02 4.96
CA VAL A 157 4.78 12.47 6.00
C VAL A 157 4.12 12.53 7.38
N TRP A 158 3.50 13.67 7.72
CA TRP A 158 2.72 13.80 8.95
C TRP A 158 1.56 12.80 8.99
N PHE A 159 0.80 12.68 7.90
CA PHE A 159 -0.31 11.73 7.77
C PHE A 159 0.14 10.29 8.01
N ASN A 160 1.24 9.91 7.38
CA ASN A 160 1.81 8.58 7.57
C ASN A 160 2.15 8.31 9.04
N ASN A 161 2.84 9.24 9.72
CA ASN A 161 3.26 9.07 11.10
C ASN A 161 2.10 9.12 12.09
N ARG A 162 1.06 9.92 11.80
CA ARG A 162 -0.17 9.98 12.59
C ARG A 162 -0.96 8.67 12.56
N TRP A 163 -1.09 8.07 11.39
CA TRP A 163 -1.90 6.86 11.21
C TRP A 163 -1.13 5.56 11.48
N MET A 164 0.18 5.60 11.44
CA MET A 164 1.03 4.44 11.72
C MET A 164 2.39 4.93 12.23
N SER A 165 2.59 5.02 13.54
CA SER A 165 3.87 5.38 14.13
C SER A 165 4.95 4.34 13.81
N LYS A 166 6.23 4.66 14.06
CA LYS A 166 7.34 3.71 13.88
C LYS A 166 7.16 2.49 14.77
N GLU A 167 6.82 2.73 16.01
CA GLU A 167 6.65 1.71 17.05
C GLU A 167 5.47 0.80 16.71
N GLU A 168 4.35 1.36 16.23
CA GLU A 168 3.19 0.58 15.77
C GLU A 168 3.52 -0.26 14.54
N PHE A 169 4.23 0.30 13.54
CA PHE A 169 4.65 -0.43 12.36
C PHE A 169 5.58 -1.58 12.73
N GLN A 170 6.59 -1.31 13.55
CA GLN A 170 7.49 -2.33 14.07
C GLN A 170 6.73 -3.41 14.83
N SER A 171 5.84 -3.05 15.75
CA SER A 171 5.02 -4.00 16.52
C SER A 171 4.20 -4.91 15.61
N ASN A 172 3.60 -4.36 14.54
CA ASN A 172 2.85 -5.16 13.56
C ASN A 172 3.75 -6.13 12.79
N LEU A 173 4.93 -5.67 12.31
CA LEU A 173 5.88 -6.51 11.57
C LEU A 173 6.41 -7.68 12.38
N PHE A 174 6.67 -7.49 13.69
CA PHE A 174 7.13 -8.52 14.61
C PHE A 174 5.99 -9.31 15.26
N GLY A 175 4.73 -8.93 14.98
CA GLY A 175 3.52 -9.60 15.42
C GLY A 175 3.03 -10.68 14.45
N VAL A 176 1.71 -10.82 14.38
CA VAL A 176 1.02 -11.72 13.44
C VAL A 176 0.96 -11.08 12.06
N MET A 177 1.69 -11.66 11.11
CA MET A 177 1.74 -11.14 9.73
C MET A 177 0.93 -11.99 8.74
N TYR A 178 0.60 -13.24 9.06
CA TYR A 178 -0.22 -14.04 8.16
C TYR A 178 -1.59 -13.40 7.92
N GLY A 179 -1.99 -13.28 6.67
CA GLY A 179 -3.19 -12.55 6.27
C GLY A 179 -2.99 -11.05 6.00
N ASN A 180 -1.80 -10.50 6.29
CA ASN A 180 -1.48 -9.13 5.91
C ASN A 180 -1.44 -9.00 4.38
N ARG A 181 -2.19 -8.02 3.85
CA ARG A 181 -2.37 -7.84 2.41
C ARG A 181 -1.12 -7.30 1.69
N ALA A 182 -0.12 -6.82 2.44
CA ALA A 182 1.15 -6.38 1.87
C ALA A 182 2.14 -7.52 1.62
N LEU A 183 1.94 -8.73 2.17
CA LEU A 183 2.96 -9.79 2.18
C LEU A 183 3.49 -10.17 0.80
N ASN A 184 2.63 -10.31 -0.20
CA ASN A 184 3.11 -10.61 -1.56
C ASN A 184 4.03 -9.51 -2.09
N HIS A 185 3.65 -8.25 -1.88
CA HIS A 185 4.45 -7.10 -2.27
C HIS A 185 5.78 -7.04 -1.50
N ILE A 186 5.73 -7.19 -0.18
CA ILE A 186 6.92 -7.25 0.69
C ILE A 186 7.89 -8.33 0.23
N PHE A 187 7.42 -9.54 -0.02
CA PHE A 187 8.27 -10.67 -0.39
C PHE A 187 8.82 -10.54 -1.82
N ILE A 188 8.08 -9.96 -2.75
CA ILE A 188 8.58 -9.66 -4.10
C ILE A 188 9.67 -8.58 -4.03
N ASP A 189 9.45 -7.50 -3.30
CA ASP A 189 10.42 -6.42 -3.09
C ASP A 189 11.69 -6.96 -2.36
N TYR A 190 11.53 -7.84 -1.38
CA TYR A 190 12.63 -8.51 -0.71
C TYR A 190 13.41 -9.46 -1.65
N CYS A 191 12.74 -10.15 -2.59
CA CYS A 191 13.42 -10.93 -3.62
C CYS A 191 14.31 -10.04 -4.52
N GLU A 192 13.82 -8.88 -4.92
CA GLU A 192 14.59 -7.89 -5.68
C GLU A 192 15.82 -7.41 -4.89
N ASN A 193 15.65 -7.17 -3.59
CA ASN A 193 16.77 -6.81 -2.71
C ASN A 193 17.83 -7.91 -2.60
N ILE A 194 17.44 -9.18 -2.47
CA ILE A 194 18.39 -10.31 -2.44
C ILE A 194 19.15 -10.41 -3.76
N ASN A 195 18.45 -10.29 -4.88
CA ASN A 195 19.04 -10.41 -6.22
C ASN A 195 19.83 -9.16 -6.66
N GLN A 196 19.70 -8.05 -5.96
CA GLN A 196 20.22 -6.73 -6.38
C GLN A 196 19.76 -6.36 -7.81
N THR A 197 18.59 -6.84 -8.21
CA THR A 197 18.01 -6.66 -9.56
C THR A 197 16.49 -6.68 -9.46
N ASN A 198 15.85 -5.69 -10.08
CA ASN A 198 14.40 -5.62 -10.12
C ASN A 198 13.82 -6.63 -11.12
N TYR A 199 12.65 -7.15 -10.82
CA TYR A 199 11.86 -7.91 -11.79
C TYR A 199 11.50 -7.04 -12.99
N THR A 200 11.52 -7.64 -14.17
CA THR A 200 10.97 -7.03 -15.38
C THR A 200 9.43 -6.99 -15.30
N ILE A 201 8.84 -6.15 -16.15
CA ILE A 201 7.35 -6.08 -16.21
C ILE A 201 6.72 -7.42 -16.60
N ASP A 202 7.36 -8.20 -17.47
CA ASP A 202 6.85 -9.50 -17.93
C ASP A 202 6.95 -10.57 -16.84
N GLU A 203 8.01 -10.54 -16.03
CA GLU A 203 8.14 -11.37 -14.83
C GLU A 203 7.06 -11.03 -13.81
N LEU A 204 6.82 -9.75 -13.54
CA LEU A 204 5.75 -9.31 -12.62
C LEU A 204 4.35 -9.71 -13.12
N LYS A 205 4.09 -9.61 -14.43
CA LYS A 205 2.84 -10.10 -15.04
C LYS A 205 2.70 -11.62 -14.88
N THR A 206 3.79 -12.35 -15.05
CA THR A 206 3.84 -13.80 -14.83
C THR A 206 3.55 -14.16 -13.38
N ILE A 207 4.16 -13.45 -12.43
CA ILE A 207 3.92 -13.61 -10.99
C ILE A 207 2.44 -13.36 -10.67
N ALA A 208 1.89 -12.23 -11.11
CA ALA A 208 0.49 -11.87 -10.88
C ALA A 208 -0.46 -12.92 -11.45
N GLY A 209 -0.19 -13.42 -12.67
CA GLY A 209 -1.00 -14.46 -13.34
C GLY A 209 -0.96 -15.82 -12.62
N LYS A 210 0.15 -16.13 -11.94
CA LYS A 210 0.30 -17.40 -11.16
C LYS A 210 -0.31 -17.32 -9.77
N SER A 211 -0.75 -16.15 -9.31
CA SER A 211 -1.39 -15.94 -8.01
C SER A 211 -0.64 -16.64 -6.86
N PRO A 212 0.58 -16.22 -6.54
CA PRO A 212 1.38 -16.87 -5.50
C PRO A 212 0.69 -16.81 -4.15
N ASN A 213 0.92 -17.83 -3.33
CA ASN A 213 0.39 -17.97 -1.99
C ASN A 213 1.45 -17.69 -0.94
N ILE A 214 1.02 -17.27 0.24
CA ILE A 214 1.87 -17.25 1.43
C ILE A 214 1.88 -18.64 2.04
N GLU A 215 3.06 -19.19 2.17
CA GLU A 215 3.34 -20.53 2.70
C GLU A 215 3.98 -20.43 4.09
N HIS A 216 3.58 -21.34 5.00
CA HIS A 216 4.19 -21.50 6.32
C HIS A 216 5.34 -22.52 6.27
N THR A 217 6.54 -22.11 6.63
CA THR A 217 7.69 -23.02 6.69
C THR A 217 7.46 -24.13 7.72
N LEU A 218 7.10 -23.78 8.94
CA LEU A 218 6.53 -24.70 9.94
C LEU A 218 5.01 -24.68 9.80
N SER A 219 4.43 -25.82 9.49
CA SER A 219 3.01 -25.95 9.16
C SER A 219 2.10 -25.58 10.32
N GLN A 220 0.95 -24.96 10.02
CA GLN A 220 -0.11 -24.62 10.99
C GLN A 220 -0.70 -25.85 11.70
N THR A 221 -0.70 -27.00 11.05
CA THR A 221 -1.03 -28.27 11.67
C THR A 221 0.25 -29.09 11.80
N PRO A 222 1.02 -28.89 12.89
CA PRO A 222 2.34 -29.47 12.98
C PRO A 222 2.28 -30.99 13.11
N THR A 223 3.03 -31.66 12.25
CA THR A 223 3.33 -33.09 12.35
C THR A 223 4.59 -33.36 13.19
N PHE A 224 5.20 -32.31 13.76
CA PHE A 224 6.42 -32.32 14.56
C PHE A 224 6.12 -32.10 16.05
N ALA A 225 7.02 -32.57 16.91
CA ALA A 225 7.01 -32.24 18.34
C ALA A 225 7.61 -30.84 18.53
N PRO A 226 6.88 -29.82 19.03
CA PRO A 226 7.38 -28.45 19.18
C PRO A 226 8.70 -28.35 19.93
N LYS A 227 8.89 -29.17 20.97
CA LYS A 227 10.14 -29.23 21.75
C LYS A 227 11.36 -29.64 20.95
N ALA A 228 11.19 -30.48 19.93
CA ALA A 228 12.29 -30.91 19.06
C ALA A 228 12.83 -29.76 18.19
N LEU A 229 12.01 -28.71 17.98
CA LEU A 229 12.39 -27.52 17.23
C LEU A 229 12.63 -26.26 18.11
N GLY A 230 12.84 -26.47 19.42
CA GLY A 230 13.20 -25.42 20.37
C GLY A 230 12.03 -24.62 20.96
N PHE A 231 10.78 -25.01 20.70
CA PHE A 231 9.61 -24.44 21.37
C PHE A 231 9.38 -25.12 22.72
N LYS A 232 8.89 -24.36 23.72
CA LYS A 232 8.62 -24.90 25.04
C LYS A 232 7.48 -25.93 25.02
N ASN A 233 6.43 -25.64 24.25
CA ASN A 233 5.22 -26.46 24.11
C ASN A 233 4.48 -26.00 22.82
N LYS A 234 3.25 -26.48 22.63
CA LYS A 234 2.41 -26.12 21.48
C LYS A 234 1.95 -24.65 21.52
N GLU A 235 1.63 -24.16 22.70
CA GLU A 235 1.22 -22.77 22.93
C GLU A 235 2.34 -21.80 22.56
N ASP A 236 3.57 -22.10 22.96
CA ASP A 236 4.75 -21.31 22.54
C ASP A 236 4.95 -21.30 21.00
N PHE A 237 4.65 -22.44 20.33
CA PHE A 237 4.69 -22.47 18.85
C PHE A 237 3.63 -21.55 18.22
N VAL A 238 2.40 -21.54 18.74
CA VAL A 238 1.28 -20.70 18.24
C VAL A 238 1.65 -19.22 18.25
N ASP A 239 2.44 -18.75 19.22
CA ASP A 239 2.91 -17.35 19.27
C ASP A 239 3.86 -16.97 18.12
N TYR A 240 4.45 -17.97 17.45
CA TYR A 240 5.39 -17.78 16.33
C TYR A 240 4.84 -18.24 14.99
N GLU A 241 3.79 -19.02 14.97
CA GLU A 241 3.23 -19.66 13.79
C GLU A 241 3.00 -18.67 12.63
N HIS A 242 2.46 -17.50 12.95
CA HIS A 242 2.07 -16.47 12.00
C HIS A 242 3.05 -15.28 11.88
N LYS A 243 4.23 -15.38 12.47
CA LYS A 243 5.28 -14.36 12.32
C LYS A 243 5.87 -14.41 10.92
N ILE A 244 6.31 -13.24 10.43
CA ILE A 244 6.85 -13.09 9.08
C ILE A 244 8.03 -14.06 8.81
N GLY A 245 8.82 -14.39 9.82
CA GLY A 245 9.92 -15.35 9.71
C GLY A 245 9.50 -16.77 9.40
N ASN A 246 8.27 -17.16 9.75
CA ASN A 246 7.70 -18.46 9.39
C ASN A 246 7.03 -18.47 8.02
N LEU A 247 6.99 -17.33 7.32
CA LEU A 247 6.24 -17.16 6.07
C LEU A 247 7.19 -17.02 4.89
N THR A 248 6.79 -17.55 3.74
CA THR A 248 7.46 -17.35 2.47
C THR A 248 6.45 -17.25 1.34
N ILE A 249 6.86 -16.81 0.15
CA ILE A 249 6.04 -16.74 -1.04
C ILE A 249 6.30 -17.95 -1.93
N LEU A 250 5.25 -18.60 -2.38
CA LEU A 250 5.37 -19.82 -3.19
C LEU A 250 4.28 -19.86 -4.25
N GLU A 251 4.59 -20.41 -5.41
CA GLU A 251 3.61 -20.65 -6.48
C GLU A 251 2.48 -21.55 -5.98
N LYS A 252 1.26 -21.23 -6.36
CA LYS A 252 0.06 -21.95 -5.93
C LYS A 252 0.15 -23.46 -6.17
N SER A 253 0.70 -23.89 -7.32
CA SER A 253 0.86 -25.31 -7.66
C SER A 253 1.85 -26.03 -6.74
N LEU A 254 3.00 -25.41 -6.44
CA LEU A 254 3.99 -25.93 -5.52
C LEU A 254 3.45 -25.99 -4.10
N ASN A 255 2.79 -24.89 -3.66
CA ASN A 255 2.17 -24.82 -2.34
C ASN A 255 1.13 -25.94 -2.14
N SER A 256 0.27 -26.20 -3.12
CA SER A 256 -0.71 -27.28 -3.06
C SER A 256 -0.07 -28.68 -2.97
N SER A 257 1.16 -28.86 -3.47
CA SER A 257 1.86 -30.14 -3.45
C SER A 257 2.53 -30.48 -2.11
N ILE A 258 2.80 -29.46 -1.29
CA ILE A 258 3.53 -29.62 -0.03
C ILE A 258 2.64 -29.62 1.21
N GLN A 259 1.49 -28.95 1.17
CA GLN A 259 0.50 -28.91 2.26
C GLN A 259 1.14 -28.79 3.67
N ASN A 260 0.79 -29.68 4.59
CA ASN A 260 1.27 -29.68 5.98
C ASN A 260 2.56 -30.51 6.19
N LYS A 261 3.38 -30.69 5.15
CA LYS A 261 4.66 -31.40 5.27
C LYS A 261 5.60 -30.69 6.24
N SER A 262 6.61 -31.44 6.75
CA SER A 262 7.69 -30.85 7.54
C SER A 262 8.52 -29.87 6.70
N ALA A 263 9.26 -28.96 7.33
CA ALA A 263 10.12 -28.01 6.61
C ALA A 263 11.15 -28.74 5.72
N ILE A 264 11.70 -29.86 6.15
CA ILE A 264 12.64 -30.70 5.38
C ILE A 264 11.96 -31.28 4.14
N ASP A 265 10.73 -31.76 4.25
CA ASP A 265 9.99 -32.36 3.12
C ASP A 265 9.52 -31.32 2.09
N LYS A 266 9.68 -30.01 2.38
CA LYS A 266 9.36 -28.92 1.48
C LYS A 266 10.55 -28.46 0.61
N ILE A 267 11.77 -28.89 0.91
CA ILE A 267 13.01 -28.43 0.28
C ILE A 267 12.95 -28.56 -1.24
N ASP A 268 12.51 -29.70 -1.76
CA ASP A 268 12.40 -29.93 -3.22
C ASP A 268 11.45 -28.94 -3.91
N ALA A 269 10.35 -28.59 -3.27
CA ALA A 269 9.40 -27.61 -3.81
C ALA A 269 9.98 -26.20 -3.72
N TYR A 270 10.64 -25.88 -2.62
CA TYR A 270 11.30 -24.56 -2.45
C TYR A 270 12.42 -24.36 -3.47
N GLY A 271 13.22 -25.40 -3.76
CA GLY A 271 14.26 -25.36 -4.80
C GLY A 271 13.72 -25.10 -6.22
N LYS A 272 12.48 -25.49 -6.49
CA LYS A 272 11.79 -25.28 -7.77
C LYS A 272 11.06 -23.94 -7.88
N SER A 273 10.96 -23.18 -6.79
CA SER A 273 10.26 -21.90 -6.77
C SER A 273 10.92 -20.89 -7.73
N PHE A 274 10.12 -20.01 -8.30
CA PHE A 274 10.62 -18.83 -9.00
C PHE A 274 11.25 -17.81 -8.04
N PHE A 275 10.77 -17.76 -6.79
CA PHE A 275 11.15 -16.75 -5.80
C PHE A 275 12.47 -17.10 -5.10
N ILE A 276 13.48 -16.22 -5.27
CA ILE A 276 14.81 -16.43 -4.71
C ILE A 276 14.82 -16.54 -3.17
N MET A 277 13.96 -15.78 -2.47
CA MET A 277 13.87 -15.89 -1.01
C MET A 277 13.43 -17.27 -0.56
N THR A 278 12.54 -17.92 -1.30
CA THR A 278 12.07 -19.28 -1.01
C THR A 278 13.13 -20.33 -1.34
N LYS A 279 13.86 -20.15 -2.46
CA LYS A 279 15.01 -21.00 -2.79
C LYS A 279 16.10 -20.93 -1.70
N LYS A 280 16.45 -19.70 -1.27
CA LYS A 280 17.44 -19.46 -0.22
C LYS A 280 17.02 -20.15 1.08
N LEU A 281 15.78 -19.98 1.49
CA LEU A 281 15.21 -20.66 2.65
C LEU A 281 15.30 -22.18 2.52
N GLY A 282 14.96 -22.74 1.36
CA GLY A 282 15.12 -24.19 1.10
C GLY A 282 16.55 -24.68 1.25
N SER A 283 17.53 -23.93 0.74
CA SER A 283 18.96 -24.24 0.86
C SER A 283 19.47 -24.16 2.31
N GLU A 284 18.99 -23.19 3.09
CA GLU A 284 19.32 -23.05 4.51
C GLU A 284 18.78 -24.22 5.32
N ILE A 285 17.52 -24.63 5.09
CA ILE A 285 16.90 -25.78 5.72
C ILE A 285 17.66 -27.07 5.34
N ASP A 286 18.07 -27.22 4.08
CA ASP A 286 18.83 -28.40 3.63
C ASP A 286 20.22 -28.47 4.28
N THR A 287 20.89 -27.33 4.42
CA THR A 287 22.20 -27.24 5.08
C THR A 287 22.10 -27.58 6.57
N ASN A 288 21.13 -26.99 7.26
CA ASN A 288 20.94 -27.13 8.70
C ASN A 288 20.21 -28.45 9.09
N LYS A 289 19.58 -29.11 8.09
CA LYS A 289 18.69 -30.27 8.27
C LYS A 289 17.54 -29.99 9.25
N SER A 290 17.21 -28.73 9.46
CA SER A 290 16.15 -28.28 10.35
C SER A 290 15.70 -26.85 10.04
N PHE A 291 14.55 -26.48 10.58
CA PHE A 291 14.11 -25.08 10.72
C PHE A 291 13.50 -24.95 12.12
N THR A 292 14.23 -24.36 13.04
CA THR A 292 13.89 -24.27 14.45
C THR A 292 13.31 -22.93 14.84
N LYS A 293 12.95 -22.78 16.11
CA LYS A 293 12.54 -21.49 16.70
C LYS A 293 13.61 -20.40 16.52
N THR A 294 14.89 -20.78 16.58
CA THR A 294 16.01 -19.83 16.44
C THR A 294 16.04 -19.25 15.04
N GLU A 295 16.06 -20.08 14.00
CA GLU A 295 16.06 -19.62 12.61
C GLU A 295 14.79 -18.81 12.28
N LEU A 296 13.64 -19.19 12.84
CA LEU A 296 12.40 -18.45 12.67
C LEU A 296 12.53 -17.02 13.26
N ILE A 297 13.10 -16.88 14.45
CA ILE A 297 13.31 -15.58 15.12
C ILE A 297 14.33 -14.74 14.33
N GLU A 298 15.44 -15.30 13.92
CA GLU A 298 16.48 -14.63 13.13
C GLU A 298 15.88 -14.09 11.82
N ARG A 299 15.12 -14.92 11.11
CA ARG A 299 14.45 -14.53 9.87
C ARG A 299 13.34 -13.51 10.12
N THR A 300 12.63 -13.57 11.25
CA THR A 300 11.67 -12.52 11.64
C THR A 300 12.37 -11.18 11.81
N ASN A 301 13.53 -11.17 12.44
CA ASN A 301 14.34 -9.95 12.61
C ASN A 301 14.87 -9.45 11.26
N GLU A 302 15.42 -10.31 10.43
CA GLU A 302 15.92 -9.94 9.09
C GLU A 302 14.84 -9.26 8.24
N LEU A 303 13.69 -9.91 8.07
CA LEU A 303 12.57 -9.40 7.28
C LEU A 303 11.92 -8.16 7.93
N GLY A 304 11.77 -8.16 9.24
CA GLY A 304 11.19 -7.01 9.97
C GLY A 304 12.06 -5.76 9.85
N LEU A 305 13.38 -5.89 10.01
CA LEU A 305 14.32 -4.77 9.86
C LEU A 305 14.38 -4.29 8.41
N TYR A 306 14.36 -5.21 7.44
CA TYR A 306 14.24 -4.85 6.03
C TYR A 306 13.00 -4.00 5.76
N CYS A 307 11.82 -4.42 6.25
CA CYS A 307 10.58 -3.67 6.07
C CYS A 307 10.63 -2.28 6.72
N ILE A 308 11.23 -2.19 7.92
CA ILE A 308 11.38 -0.91 8.64
C ILE A 308 12.26 0.05 7.82
N ASP A 309 13.38 -0.42 7.28
CA ASP A 309 14.26 0.40 6.46
C ASP A 309 13.60 0.81 5.15
N ARG A 310 12.93 -0.13 4.46
CA ARG A 310 12.34 0.08 3.13
C ARG A 310 11.13 1.01 3.14
N TRP A 311 10.25 0.90 4.15
CA TRP A 311 8.98 1.66 4.22
C TRP A 311 8.91 2.61 5.41
N TRP A 312 10.03 3.11 5.88
CA TRP A 312 10.08 4.11 6.93
C TRP A 312 10.58 5.46 6.38
N CYS A 313 9.90 6.54 6.80
CA CYS A 313 10.32 7.91 6.55
C CYS A 313 10.75 8.56 7.87
N ASP A 314 12.05 8.69 8.11
CA ASP A 314 12.64 9.16 9.40
C ASP A 314 12.43 10.65 9.69
N ARG A 315 11.51 11.30 8.98
CA ARG A 315 11.29 12.73 9.18
C ARG A 315 10.47 13.02 10.42
N THR A 316 11.02 13.84 11.30
CA THR A 316 10.25 14.59 12.27
C THR A 316 9.71 15.84 11.57
N VAL A 317 8.45 15.83 11.17
CA VAL A 317 7.80 17.00 10.56
C VAL A 317 6.92 17.67 11.60
N ALA A 318 7.03 18.99 11.72
CA ALA A 318 6.06 19.78 12.47
C ALA A 318 4.65 19.54 11.89
N GLN A 319 3.65 19.49 12.77
CA GLN A 319 2.26 19.35 12.30
C GLN A 319 1.93 20.46 11.30
N PRO A 320 1.28 20.15 10.16
CA PRO A 320 0.80 21.20 9.27
C PRO A 320 -0.09 22.15 10.06
N VAL A 321 0.14 23.44 9.93
CA VAL A 321 -0.77 24.44 10.48
C VAL A 321 -2.06 24.34 9.70
N THR A 322 -3.03 23.59 10.23
CA THR A 322 -4.40 23.60 9.70
C THR A 322 -5.04 24.90 10.12
N ALA A 323 -5.11 25.85 9.20
CA ALA A 323 -5.94 27.03 9.40
C ALA A 323 -7.39 26.54 9.63
N GLY A 324 -7.85 26.62 10.87
CA GLY A 324 -9.25 26.59 11.26
C GLY A 324 -9.96 25.23 11.32
N LEU A 325 -9.44 24.26 12.07
CA LEU A 325 -10.28 23.19 12.60
C LEU A 325 -10.34 23.32 14.12
N GLN A 326 -11.31 24.09 14.59
CA GLN A 326 -11.76 23.96 15.98
C GLN A 326 -12.26 22.53 16.16
N ASN A 327 -11.63 21.79 17.06
CA ASN A 327 -12.19 20.58 17.62
C ASN A 327 -13.55 20.97 18.23
N GLY A 328 -14.63 20.54 17.58
CA GLY A 328 -15.90 20.43 18.25
C GLY A 328 -15.70 19.44 19.40
N GLY A 329 -15.58 19.97 20.62
CA GLY A 329 -15.51 19.15 21.79
C GLY A 329 -16.76 18.34 21.92
N ASP A 330 -16.61 17.03 21.98
CA ASP A 330 -17.61 16.17 22.58
C ASP A 330 -17.65 16.50 24.07
N SER A 331 -18.64 17.26 24.46
CA SER A 331 -19.14 17.33 25.83
C SER A 331 -20.52 16.66 25.83
N GLU A 332 -20.59 15.58 26.62
CA GLU A 332 -21.72 14.72 27.04
C GLU A 332 -22.05 13.53 26.18
#